data_869e51758fce5098d8335395ac201e30
#
_entry.id   869e51758fce5098d8335395ac201e30
#
_cell.length_a   1.000
_cell.length_b   1.000
_cell.length_c   1.000
_cell.angle_alpha   90.00
_cell.angle_beta   90.00
_cell.angle_gamma   90.00
#
_symmetry.space_group_name_H-M   'P 1'
#
loop_
_entity.id
_entity.type
_entity.pdbx_description
1 polymer ?
#
loop_
_entity_poly.entity_id
_entity_poly.type
_entity_poly.pdbx_seq_one_letter_code
_entity_poly.pdbx_strand_id
1 'polypeptide(L)'
;KARIEDALHATRAAVEEGIVAGGGVALLRCQKVVEEMRSSVRGEEKVGVDIILKALDAPLRQIADNGGIDGSVVADNVRAKKSAVYGYNANTGEYGDMLVAGVIDPVKVVRTALANAGSIAGLMLTTEVLVTNFDADDKDKQKVEGSVS
;
A
#
# COMPACT_ATOMS: atom_id res chain seq x y z
N LYS A 1 -23.78 -4.96 9.84
CA LYS A 1 -23.81 -6.07 8.86
C LYS A 1 -22.50 -6.07 8.05
N ALA A 2 -22.15 -4.99 7.36
CA ALA A 2 -20.95 -4.90 6.51
C ALA A 2 -19.64 -5.26 7.24
N ARG A 3 -19.40 -4.78 8.46
CA ARG A 3 -18.19 -5.08 9.24
C ARG A 3 -18.05 -6.57 9.60
N ILE A 4 -19.14 -7.27 9.80
CA ILE A 4 -19.12 -8.71 10.13
C ILE A 4 -18.81 -9.51 8.87
N GLU A 5 -19.38 -9.15 7.73
CA GLU A 5 -19.11 -9.77 6.44
C GLU A 5 -17.64 -9.56 6.03
N ASP A 6 -17.10 -8.37 6.22
CA ASP A 6 -15.70 -8.05 5.98
C ASP A 6 -14.75 -8.89 6.85
N ALA A 7 -15.02 -8.97 8.16
CA ALA A 7 -14.25 -9.80 9.07
C ALA A 7 -14.29 -11.29 8.69
N LEU A 8 -15.43 -11.79 8.21
CA LEU A 8 -15.58 -13.16 7.76
C LEU A 8 -14.74 -13.43 6.50
N HIS A 9 -14.78 -12.51 5.53
CA HIS A 9 -13.98 -12.63 4.31
C HIS A 9 -12.48 -12.57 4.62
N ALA A 10 -12.05 -11.64 5.49
CA ALA A 10 -10.66 -11.54 5.93
C ALA A 10 -10.19 -12.83 6.64
N THR A 11 -11.02 -13.39 7.51
CA THR A 11 -10.72 -14.64 8.21
C THR A 11 -10.57 -15.81 7.24
N ARG A 12 -11.46 -15.95 6.25
CA ARG A 12 -11.35 -16.99 5.22
C ARG A 12 -10.08 -16.84 4.40
N ALA A 13 -9.77 -15.62 3.96
CA ALA A 13 -8.55 -15.33 3.23
C ALA A 13 -7.28 -15.67 4.04
N ALA A 14 -7.29 -15.42 5.36
CA ALA A 14 -6.21 -15.79 6.26
C ALA A 14 -6.05 -17.29 6.43
N VAL A 15 -7.15 -18.05 6.46
CA VAL A 15 -7.10 -19.52 6.52
C VAL A 15 -6.55 -20.11 5.23
N GLU A 16 -6.84 -19.50 4.09
CA GLU A 16 -6.41 -20.01 2.77
C GLU A 16 -4.91 -19.82 2.51
N GLU A 17 -4.35 -18.64 2.80
CA GLU A 17 -2.95 -18.30 2.44
C GLU A 17 -2.10 -17.84 3.63
N GLY A 18 -2.64 -17.83 4.84
CA GLY A 18 -1.94 -17.37 6.03
C GLY A 18 -2.01 -15.86 6.25
N ILE A 19 -1.20 -15.38 7.19
CA ILE A 19 -1.15 -13.99 7.62
C ILE A 19 0.27 -13.41 7.52
N VAL A 20 0.34 -12.09 7.38
CA VAL A 20 1.57 -11.29 7.43
C VAL A 20 1.42 -10.14 8.40
N ALA A 21 2.53 -9.47 8.72
CA ALA A 21 2.50 -8.22 9.48
C ALA A 21 1.69 -7.16 8.71
N GLY A 22 0.70 -6.60 9.37
CA GLY A 22 -0.18 -5.57 8.82
C GLY A 22 0.44 -4.17 8.86
N GLY A 23 -0.40 -3.15 8.68
CA GLY A 23 0.06 -1.77 8.69
C GLY A 23 0.98 -1.39 7.52
N GLY A 24 0.88 -2.09 6.39
CA GLY A 24 1.73 -1.87 5.22
C GLY A 24 3.14 -2.45 5.31
N VAL A 25 3.49 -3.11 6.43
CA VAL A 25 4.84 -3.65 6.66
C VAL A 25 5.20 -4.72 5.64
N ALA A 26 4.27 -5.63 5.31
CA ALA A 26 4.53 -6.70 4.36
C ALA A 26 4.97 -6.18 2.99
N LEU A 27 4.31 -5.15 2.47
CA LEU A 27 4.66 -4.53 1.19
C LEU A 27 6.01 -3.80 1.26
N LEU A 28 6.28 -3.07 2.35
CA LEU A 28 7.57 -2.43 2.57
C LEU A 28 8.72 -3.45 2.56
N ARG A 29 8.53 -4.63 3.14
CA ARG A 29 9.54 -5.71 3.15
C ARG A 29 9.80 -6.30 1.76
N CYS A 30 8.82 -6.24 0.86
CA CYS A 30 9.00 -6.66 -0.53
C CYS A 30 9.98 -5.76 -1.31
N GLN A 31 10.25 -4.54 -0.85
CA GLN A 31 11.23 -3.65 -1.49
C GLN A 31 12.58 -4.32 -1.68
N LYS A 32 13.03 -5.12 -0.71
CA LYS A 32 14.34 -5.81 -0.81
C LYS A 32 14.44 -6.71 -2.04
N VAL A 33 13.39 -7.48 -2.34
CA VAL A 33 13.36 -8.38 -3.51
C VAL A 33 13.35 -7.56 -4.81
N VAL A 34 12.63 -6.44 -4.82
CA VAL A 34 12.57 -5.55 -5.98
C VAL A 34 13.93 -4.83 -6.20
N GLU A 35 14.63 -4.44 -5.14
CA GLU A 35 15.98 -3.89 -5.22
C GLU A 35 16.99 -4.89 -5.80
N GLU A 36 16.92 -6.15 -5.41
CA GLU A 36 17.74 -7.21 -5.98
C GLU A 36 17.48 -7.37 -7.50
N MET A 37 16.20 -7.32 -7.91
CA MET A 37 15.80 -7.36 -9.31
C MET A 37 16.30 -6.16 -10.11
N ARG A 38 16.45 -4.98 -9.50
CA ARG A 38 16.96 -3.76 -10.13
C ARG A 38 18.36 -3.95 -10.73
N SER A 39 19.17 -4.82 -10.16
CA SER A 39 20.51 -5.13 -10.66
C SER A 39 20.49 -5.94 -11.96
N SER A 40 19.42 -6.67 -12.24
CA SER A 40 19.27 -7.54 -13.42
C SER A 40 18.69 -6.81 -14.63
N VAL A 41 18.03 -5.67 -14.44
CA VAL A 41 17.44 -4.86 -15.52
C VAL A 41 18.38 -3.76 -16.00
N ARG A 42 18.18 -3.25 -17.24
CA ARG A 42 19.03 -2.25 -17.88
C ARG A 42 18.22 -1.08 -18.42
N GLY A 43 18.89 0.05 -18.61
CA GLY A 43 18.32 1.23 -19.27
C GLY A 43 17.10 1.77 -18.52
N GLU A 44 16.06 2.09 -19.27
CA GLU A 44 14.80 2.70 -18.77
C GLU A 44 14.00 1.77 -17.90
N GLU A 45 14.16 0.45 -18.00
CA GLU A 45 13.49 -0.51 -17.12
C GLU A 45 13.82 -0.27 -15.63
N LYS A 46 15.00 0.28 -15.33
CA LYS A 46 15.38 0.67 -13.96
C LYS A 46 14.43 1.71 -13.37
N VAL A 47 13.96 2.64 -14.20
CA VAL A 47 12.99 3.67 -13.78
C VAL A 47 11.67 3.01 -13.36
N GLY A 48 11.22 2.01 -14.12
CA GLY A 48 10.04 1.21 -13.76
C GLY A 48 10.20 0.51 -12.41
N VAL A 49 11.36 -0.08 -12.16
CA VAL A 49 11.66 -0.71 -10.86
C VAL A 49 11.68 0.34 -9.73
N ASP A 50 12.25 1.52 -9.95
CA ASP A 50 12.29 2.60 -8.96
C ASP A 50 10.88 3.14 -8.63
N ILE A 51 9.97 3.15 -9.62
CA ILE A 51 8.54 3.49 -9.40
C ILE A 51 7.88 2.46 -8.49
N ILE A 52 8.09 1.16 -8.75
CA ILE A 52 7.54 0.09 -7.92
C ILE A 52 8.10 0.16 -6.49
N LEU A 53 9.40 0.39 -6.33
CA LEU A 53 10.03 0.57 -5.02
C LEU A 53 9.35 1.68 -4.20
N LYS A 54 9.06 2.82 -4.84
CA LYS A 54 8.32 3.92 -4.20
C LYS A 54 6.87 3.56 -3.89
N ALA A 55 6.20 2.81 -4.76
CA ALA A 55 4.81 2.43 -4.57
C ALA A 55 4.63 1.46 -3.39
N LEU A 56 5.62 0.61 -3.11
CA LEU A 56 5.54 -0.40 -2.05
C LEU A 56 5.55 0.18 -0.62
N ASP A 57 6.06 1.38 -0.39
CA ASP A 57 6.01 2.02 0.93
C ASP A 57 4.76 2.92 1.11
N ALA A 58 4.05 3.23 0.04
CA ALA A 58 2.91 4.13 0.06
C ALA A 58 1.81 3.71 1.05
N PRO A 59 1.40 2.43 1.16
CA PRO A 59 0.37 2.04 2.12
C PRO A 59 0.76 2.28 3.58
N LEU A 60 2.00 1.97 3.95
CA LEU A 60 2.50 2.23 5.30
C LEU A 60 2.55 3.73 5.59
N ARG A 61 3.06 4.53 4.65
CA ARG A 61 3.12 5.99 4.78
C ARG A 61 1.72 6.57 4.95
N GLN A 62 0.77 6.17 4.12
CA GLN A 62 -0.60 6.67 4.19
C GLN A 62 -1.27 6.35 5.54
N ILE A 63 -1.02 5.15 6.10
CA ILE A 63 -1.53 4.79 7.42
C ILE A 63 -0.94 5.70 8.50
N ALA A 64 0.36 5.98 8.45
CA ALA A 64 1.03 6.86 9.40
C ALA A 64 0.56 8.31 9.26
N ASP A 65 0.45 8.82 8.03
CA ASP A 65 -0.04 10.17 7.72
C ASP A 65 -1.48 10.35 8.24
N ASN A 66 -2.35 9.36 8.04
CA ASN A 66 -3.71 9.35 8.58
C ASN A 66 -3.74 9.34 10.12
N GLY A 67 -2.70 8.78 10.74
CA GLY A 67 -2.47 8.83 12.20
C GLY A 67 -1.82 10.13 12.69
N GLY A 68 -1.56 11.10 11.80
CA GLY A 68 -0.97 12.40 12.13
C GLY A 68 0.55 12.38 12.32
N ILE A 69 1.23 11.34 11.87
CA ILE A 69 2.69 11.19 11.93
C ILE A 69 3.25 11.14 10.50
N ASP A 70 4.38 11.82 10.25
CA ASP A 70 5.04 11.78 8.95
C ASP A 70 5.37 10.35 8.51
N GLY A 71 4.67 9.90 7.46
CA GLY A 71 4.81 8.54 6.94
C GLY A 71 6.19 8.23 6.38
N SER A 72 6.96 9.23 5.96
CA SER A 72 8.33 9.05 5.49
C SER A 72 9.25 8.65 6.64
N VAL A 73 9.12 9.32 7.77
CA VAL A 73 9.89 9.03 9.00
C VAL A 73 9.55 7.62 9.50
N VAL A 74 8.26 7.28 9.49
CA VAL A 74 7.82 5.93 9.90
C VAL A 74 8.38 4.85 8.97
N ALA A 75 8.30 5.06 7.65
CA ALA A 75 8.84 4.11 6.67
C ALA A 75 10.34 3.88 6.84
N ASP A 76 11.12 4.95 7.07
CA ASP A 76 12.56 4.85 7.28
C ASP A 76 12.91 4.12 8.58
N ASN A 77 12.20 4.41 9.67
CA ASN A 77 12.38 3.71 10.95
C ASN A 77 12.08 2.21 10.83
N VAL A 78 11.00 1.85 10.14
CA VAL A 78 10.64 0.44 9.92
C VAL A 78 11.65 -0.23 8.99
N ARG A 79 12.10 0.44 7.92
CA ARG A 79 13.09 -0.07 6.97
C ARG A 79 14.45 -0.34 7.64
N ALA A 80 14.88 0.53 8.56
CA ALA A 80 16.14 0.38 9.30
C ALA A 80 16.20 -0.90 10.16
N LYS A 81 15.07 -1.46 10.54
CA LYS A 81 15.01 -2.73 11.30
C LYS A 81 14.93 -3.93 10.37
N LYS A 82 15.77 -4.93 10.60
CA LYS A 82 15.82 -6.15 9.77
C LYS A 82 14.67 -7.14 10.03
N SER A 83 13.89 -6.95 11.10
CA SER A 83 12.78 -7.84 11.44
C SER A 83 11.66 -7.73 10.40
N ALA A 84 11.16 -8.86 9.93
CA ALA A 84 10.06 -8.93 8.97
C ALA A 84 8.71 -8.46 9.54
N VAL A 85 8.57 -8.50 10.86
CA VAL A 85 7.31 -8.21 11.57
C VAL A 85 7.34 -6.87 12.32
N TYR A 86 8.49 -6.19 12.36
CA TYR A 86 8.61 -4.89 13.01
C TYR A 86 7.93 -3.80 12.18
N GLY A 87 7.02 -3.07 12.78
CA GLY A 87 6.24 -2.01 12.14
C GLY A 87 5.84 -0.91 13.12
N TYR A 88 4.92 -0.07 12.67
CA TYR A 88 4.32 1.03 13.43
C TYR A 88 2.83 0.79 13.61
N ASN A 89 2.36 0.80 14.85
CA ASN A 89 0.94 0.70 15.19
C ASN A 89 0.35 2.12 15.29
N ALA A 90 -0.34 2.57 14.25
CA ALA A 90 -0.94 3.90 14.18
C ALA A 90 -2.04 4.14 15.25
N ASN A 91 -2.60 3.08 15.83
CA ASN A 91 -3.61 3.20 16.90
C ASN A 91 -2.98 3.54 18.26
N THR A 92 -1.78 3.02 18.55
CA THR A 92 -1.08 3.26 19.83
C THR A 92 0.05 4.27 19.71
N GLY A 93 0.50 4.59 18.50
CA GLY A 93 1.66 5.45 18.27
C GLY A 93 3.00 4.76 18.53
N GLU A 94 3.03 3.44 18.64
CA GLU A 94 4.21 2.68 19.06
C GLU A 94 4.79 1.83 17.93
N TYR A 95 6.12 1.67 17.98
CA TYR A 95 6.84 0.74 17.12
C TYR A 95 7.02 -0.60 17.83
N GLY A 96 6.79 -1.71 17.12
CA GLY A 96 6.94 -3.04 17.71
C GLY A 96 6.68 -4.18 16.74
N ASP A 97 6.54 -5.37 17.30
CA ASP A 97 6.14 -6.56 16.56
C ASP A 97 4.65 -6.50 16.25
N MET A 98 4.31 -6.41 14.96
CA MET A 98 2.93 -6.28 14.52
C MET A 98 2.11 -7.54 14.75
N LEU A 99 2.72 -8.72 14.70
CA LEU A 99 2.00 -9.97 15.00
C LEU A 99 1.62 -10.05 16.46
N VAL A 100 2.54 -9.68 17.36
CA VAL A 100 2.26 -9.62 18.80
C VAL A 100 1.22 -8.54 19.13
N ALA A 101 1.27 -7.41 18.44
CA ALA A 101 0.30 -6.32 18.59
C ALA A 101 -1.07 -6.64 17.98
N GLY A 102 -1.24 -7.79 17.31
CA GLY A 102 -2.48 -8.16 16.63
C GLY A 102 -2.78 -7.34 15.36
N VAL A 103 -1.79 -6.62 14.83
CA VAL A 103 -1.89 -5.89 13.56
C VAL A 103 -1.43 -6.81 12.45
N ILE A 104 -2.39 -7.50 11.85
CA ILE A 104 -2.17 -8.57 10.88
C ILE A 104 -3.02 -8.36 9.63
N ASP A 105 -2.49 -8.76 8.48
CA ASP A 105 -3.22 -8.78 7.21
C ASP A 105 -3.22 -10.20 6.61
N PRO A 106 -4.31 -10.64 5.94
CA PRO A 106 -4.32 -11.88 5.17
C PRO A 106 -3.40 -11.76 3.95
N VAL A 107 -2.52 -12.73 3.74
CA VAL A 107 -1.61 -12.77 2.57
C VAL A 107 -2.35 -12.63 1.26
N LYS A 108 -3.45 -13.35 1.10
CA LYS A 108 -4.30 -13.33 -0.11
C LYS A 108 -4.78 -11.92 -0.44
N VAL A 109 -5.19 -11.15 0.57
CA VAL A 109 -5.68 -9.77 0.37
C VAL A 109 -4.54 -8.88 -0.11
N VAL A 110 -3.40 -8.87 0.58
CA VAL A 110 -2.23 -8.04 0.24
C VAL A 110 -1.71 -8.38 -1.15
N ARG A 111 -1.57 -9.67 -1.47
CA ARG A 111 -1.11 -10.16 -2.77
C ARG A 111 -2.06 -9.76 -3.90
N THR A 112 -3.36 -9.96 -3.70
CA THR A 112 -4.38 -9.64 -4.72
C THR A 112 -4.47 -8.13 -4.93
N ALA A 113 -4.40 -7.33 -3.87
CA ALA A 113 -4.39 -5.87 -3.96
C ALA A 113 -3.20 -5.39 -4.80
N LEU A 114 -1.99 -5.90 -4.55
CA LEU A 114 -0.80 -5.54 -5.31
C LEU A 114 -0.91 -5.97 -6.78
N ALA A 115 -1.39 -7.19 -7.06
CA ALA A 115 -1.58 -7.68 -8.42
C ALA A 115 -2.59 -6.85 -9.21
N ASN A 116 -3.73 -6.52 -8.59
CA ASN A 116 -4.75 -5.69 -9.21
C ASN A 116 -4.26 -4.26 -9.45
N ALA A 117 -3.57 -3.66 -8.48
CA ALA A 117 -2.98 -2.33 -8.61
C ALA A 117 -1.97 -2.29 -9.78
N GLY A 118 -1.08 -3.29 -9.88
CA GLY A 118 -0.14 -3.39 -10.99
C GLY A 118 -0.83 -3.56 -12.35
N SER A 119 -1.88 -4.36 -12.43
CA SER A 119 -2.66 -4.53 -13.65
C SER A 119 -3.34 -3.25 -14.10
N ILE A 120 -3.99 -2.53 -13.20
CA ILE A 120 -4.67 -1.27 -13.50
C ILE A 120 -3.64 -0.18 -13.86
N ALA A 121 -2.55 -0.07 -13.12
CA ALA A 121 -1.49 0.90 -13.42
C ALA A 121 -0.88 0.65 -14.83
N GLY A 122 -0.62 -0.61 -15.17
CA GLY A 122 -0.13 -0.97 -16.51
C GLY A 122 -1.12 -0.61 -17.61
N LEU A 123 -2.42 -0.84 -17.38
CA LEU A 123 -3.47 -0.44 -18.31
C LEU A 123 -3.52 1.09 -18.48
N MET A 124 -3.48 1.83 -17.37
CA MET A 124 -3.52 3.30 -17.39
C MET A 124 -2.33 3.91 -18.13
N LEU A 125 -1.13 3.33 -17.99
CA LEU A 125 0.07 3.80 -18.68
C LEU A 125 0.01 3.62 -20.21
N THR A 126 -0.82 2.69 -20.69
CA THR A 126 -1.00 2.43 -22.13
C THR A 126 -2.27 3.09 -22.71
N THR A 127 -3.07 3.76 -21.88
CA THR A 127 -4.34 4.37 -22.27
C THR A 127 -4.13 5.84 -22.59
N GLU A 128 -4.61 6.29 -23.77
CA GLU A 128 -4.56 7.68 -24.21
C GLU A 128 -5.77 8.50 -23.73
N VAL A 129 -6.92 7.84 -23.52
CA VAL A 129 -8.18 8.49 -23.16
C VAL A 129 -8.92 7.70 -22.10
N LEU A 130 -9.42 8.39 -21.08
CA LEU A 130 -10.34 7.85 -20.08
C LEU A 130 -11.73 8.44 -20.31
N VAL A 131 -12.71 7.57 -20.53
CA VAL A 131 -14.12 7.97 -20.65
C VAL A 131 -14.85 7.62 -19.36
N THR A 132 -15.41 8.62 -18.70
CA THR A 132 -16.18 8.43 -17.46
C THR A 132 -17.51 9.16 -17.53
N ASN A 133 -18.51 8.67 -16.79
CA ASN A 133 -19.76 9.38 -16.60
C ASN A 133 -19.63 10.32 -15.41
N PHE A 134 -19.98 11.58 -15.62
CA PHE A 134 -20.15 12.55 -14.53
C PHE A 134 -21.63 12.57 -14.14
N ASP A 135 -21.95 12.20 -12.93
CA ASP A 135 -23.26 12.47 -12.35
C ASP A 135 -23.41 13.98 -12.14
N ALA A 136 -24.52 14.54 -12.65
CA ALA A 136 -24.77 15.98 -12.63
C ALA A 136 -24.86 16.57 -11.21
N ASP A 137 -25.15 15.74 -10.20
CA ASP A 137 -25.26 16.13 -8.80
C ASP A 137 -23.89 16.34 -8.10
N ASP A 138 -22.78 15.91 -8.71
CA ASP A 138 -21.44 16.13 -8.16
C ASP A 138 -20.78 17.44 -8.60
N LYS A 139 -21.44 18.22 -9.48
CA LYS A 139 -20.92 19.52 -9.96
C LYS A 139 -20.77 20.58 -8.86
N ASP A 140 -21.52 20.45 -7.76
CA ASP A 140 -21.45 21.39 -6.64
C ASP A 140 -20.35 21.05 -5.60
N LYS A 141 -19.74 19.86 -5.66
CA LYS A 141 -18.73 19.44 -4.69
C LYS A 141 -17.29 19.58 -5.16
N GLN A 142 -17.06 19.78 -6.46
CA GLN A 142 -15.73 20.02 -7.01
C GLN A 142 -15.55 21.47 -7.46
N LYS A 143 -15.69 22.44 -6.56
CA LYS A 143 -14.91 23.65 -6.68
C LYS A 143 -13.48 23.29 -6.29
N VAL A 144 -12.67 22.96 -7.28
CA VAL A 144 -11.23 22.83 -7.14
C VAL A 144 -10.69 24.19 -6.73
N GLU A 145 -10.40 24.39 -5.47
CA GLU A 145 -9.55 25.49 -5.01
C GLU A 145 -8.17 25.29 -5.66
N GLY A 146 -7.83 26.10 -6.65
CA GLY A 146 -6.51 26.09 -7.24
C GLY A 146 -6.42 26.31 -8.74
N SER A 147 -7.42 26.84 -9.40
CA SER A 147 -7.23 27.40 -10.74
C SER A 147 -6.60 28.81 -10.59
N VAL A 148 -5.28 28.86 -10.69
CA VAL A 148 -4.56 30.14 -10.83
C VAL A 148 -4.78 30.62 -12.26
N SER A 149 -5.46 31.73 -12.39
CA SER A 149 -5.54 32.53 -13.63
C SER A 149 -4.19 33.20 -13.92
#